data_dc3b093c86b210f8ef69ae529cc6171b
#
_entry.id   dc3b093c86b210f8ef69ae529cc6171b
#
_cell.length_a   1.000
_cell.length_b   1.000
_cell.length_c   1.000
_cell.angle_alpha   90.00
_cell.angle_beta   90.00
_cell.angle_gamma   90.00
#
_symmetry.space_group_name_H-M   'P 1'
#
loop_
_entity.id
_entity.type
_entity.pdbx_description
1 polymer ?
#
loop_
_entity_poly.entity_id
_entity_poly.type
_entity_poly.pdbx_seq_one_letter_code
_entity_poly.pdbx_strand_id
1 'polypeptide(L)'
;IGIFRKIKNALELDDERESALHLSKGKFTTDKENHTGEGIFFTSRAFDDFHITSRGTSYIRTNWDEDWFLERAEDSISEGTALIMKIALDSKRKMREVYAQYQHEDSDGIQKFDKTHILVQLSKLGDERYVSRSQARRIVLGLEKFKHVVLDFKNISTVGQGFVDEVFRVFQSKYPRIEITYINANDDVRFMIERSLPSSALNGHEGK
;
A
#
# COMPACT_ATOMS: atom_id res chain seq x y z
N ILE A 1 -13.90 9.82 17.43
CA ILE A 1 -13.42 8.58 16.77
C ILE A 1 -12.20 8.93 15.92
N GLY A 2 -11.09 8.21 16.10
CA GLY A 2 -9.89 8.42 15.30
C GLY A 2 -9.97 7.77 13.92
N ILE A 3 -9.08 8.20 12.99
CA ILE A 3 -9.10 7.80 11.58
C ILE A 3 -8.98 6.27 11.40
N PHE A 4 -8.08 5.60 12.12
CA PHE A 4 -7.86 4.17 11.94
C PHE A 4 -9.09 3.35 12.34
N ARG A 5 -9.76 3.71 13.45
CA ARG A 5 -11.04 3.09 13.84
C ARG A 5 -12.14 3.35 12.82
N LYS A 6 -12.21 4.56 12.26
CA LYS A 6 -13.18 4.87 11.20
C LYS A 6 -12.98 3.98 9.98
N ILE A 7 -11.73 3.79 9.56
CA ILE A 7 -11.37 2.92 8.44
C ILE A 7 -11.65 1.46 8.78
N LYS A 8 -11.20 0.99 9.95
CA LYS A 8 -11.48 -0.37 10.43
C LYS A 8 -12.97 -0.69 10.34
N ASN A 9 -13.82 0.17 10.88
CA ASN A 9 -15.27 -0.05 10.89
C ASN A 9 -15.87 -0.04 9.47
N ALA A 10 -15.39 0.86 8.60
CA ALA A 10 -15.90 0.96 7.23
C ALA A 10 -15.50 -0.19 6.32
N LEU A 11 -14.40 -0.88 6.61
CA LEU A 11 -13.89 -2.03 5.87
C LEU A 11 -14.07 -3.35 6.60
N GLU A 12 -14.67 -3.33 7.80
CA GLU A 12 -14.86 -4.51 8.67
C GLU A 12 -13.54 -5.27 8.93
N LEU A 13 -12.45 -4.50 9.18
CA LEU A 13 -11.13 -5.08 9.44
C LEU A 13 -11.05 -5.68 10.85
N ASP A 14 -10.19 -6.66 11.03
CA ASP A 14 -9.95 -7.29 12.33
C ASP A 14 -9.14 -6.38 13.27
N ASP A 15 -8.18 -5.61 12.73
CA ASP A 15 -7.25 -4.77 13.49
C ASP A 15 -7.18 -3.34 12.94
N GLU A 16 -7.11 -2.33 13.85
CA GLU A 16 -6.94 -0.92 13.45
C GLU A 16 -5.63 -0.67 12.69
N ARG A 17 -4.60 -1.47 12.91
CA ARG A 17 -3.31 -1.38 12.21
C ARG A 17 -3.43 -1.66 10.72
N GLU A 18 -4.36 -2.50 10.30
CA GLU A 18 -4.63 -2.75 8.88
C GLU A 18 -5.09 -1.49 8.14
N SER A 19 -5.68 -0.54 8.88
CA SER A 19 -6.12 0.74 8.30
C SER A 19 -4.98 1.55 7.70
N ALA A 20 -3.76 1.45 8.26
CA ALA A 20 -2.59 2.12 7.71
C ALA A 20 -2.21 1.56 6.33
N LEU A 21 -2.28 0.24 6.15
CA LEU A 21 -2.09 -0.40 4.85
C LEU A 21 -3.12 0.12 3.83
N HIS A 22 -4.38 0.28 4.21
CA HIS A 22 -5.41 0.81 3.31
C HIS A 22 -5.19 2.29 2.96
N LEU A 23 -4.72 3.11 3.90
CA LEU A 23 -4.31 4.50 3.61
C LEU A 23 -3.14 4.56 2.64
N SER A 24 -2.15 3.67 2.79
CA SER A 24 -0.98 3.62 1.93
C SER A 24 -1.29 3.25 0.47
N LYS A 25 -2.33 2.46 0.23
CA LYS A 25 -2.80 2.09 -1.11
C LYS A 25 -3.41 3.26 -1.88
N GLY A 26 -4.11 4.15 -1.19
CA GLY A 26 -4.93 5.20 -1.81
C GLY A 26 -6.33 4.74 -2.24
N LYS A 27 -7.10 5.64 -2.82
CA LYS A 27 -8.50 5.42 -3.26
C LYS A 27 -9.43 4.90 -2.15
N PHE A 28 -9.10 5.21 -0.90
CA PHE A 28 -9.96 4.89 0.23
C PHE A 28 -10.75 6.11 0.67
N THR A 29 -12.06 5.99 0.70
CA THR A 29 -12.96 6.99 1.27
C THR A 29 -14.19 6.31 1.89
N THR A 30 -14.70 6.89 2.95
CA THR A 30 -16.00 6.53 3.55
C THR A 30 -17.16 7.34 2.95
N ASP A 31 -16.85 8.34 2.11
CA ASP A 31 -17.79 9.21 1.42
C ASP A 31 -17.43 9.22 -0.08
N LYS A 32 -17.96 8.25 -0.82
CA LYS A 32 -17.67 8.05 -2.24
C LYS A 32 -18.32 9.07 -3.16
N GLU A 33 -19.36 9.75 -2.69
CA GLU A 33 -20.08 10.73 -3.49
C GLU A 33 -19.31 12.05 -3.58
N ASN A 34 -18.60 12.42 -2.50
CA ASN A 34 -17.91 13.70 -2.40
C ASN A 34 -16.38 13.59 -2.49
N HIS A 35 -15.80 12.37 -2.34
CA HIS A 35 -14.36 12.20 -2.23
C HIS A 35 -13.84 11.00 -3.02
N THR A 36 -12.74 11.22 -3.74
CA THR A 36 -12.04 10.16 -4.51
C THR A 36 -11.15 9.25 -3.63
N GLY A 37 -10.87 9.67 -2.39
CA GLY A 37 -9.96 8.97 -1.48
C GLY A 37 -8.46 9.17 -1.80
N GLU A 38 -8.14 10.22 -2.55
CA GLU A 38 -6.78 10.52 -3.02
C GLU A 38 -6.03 11.48 -2.09
N GLY A 39 -6.75 12.28 -1.28
CA GLY A 39 -6.18 13.37 -0.50
C GLY A 39 -5.04 12.93 0.40
N ILE A 40 -5.28 11.99 1.32
CA ILE A 40 -4.23 11.49 2.25
C ILE A 40 -3.10 10.82 1.48
N PHE A 41 -3.41 10.08 0.43
CA PHE A 41 -2.41 9.40 -0.39
C PHE A 41 -1.40 10.39 -0.98
N PHE A 42 -1.86 11.41 -1.68
CA PHE A 42 -0.97 12.39 -2.31
C PHE A 42 -0.33 13.34 -1.30
N THR A 43 -1.06 13.75 -0.24
CA THR A 43 -0.49 14.58 0.82
C THR A 43 0.67 13.88 1.51
N SER A 44 0.53 12.59 1.83
CA SER A 44 1.62 11.84 2.47
C SER A 44 2.89 11.76 1.59
N ARG A 45 2.78 11.93 0.29
CA ARG A 45 3.87 11.91 -0.68
C ARG A 45 4.41 13.29 -1.03
N ALA A 46 3.63 14.33 -0.72
CA ALA A 46 4.02 15.71 -0.96
C ALA A 46 4.99 16.25 0.09
N PHE A 47 4.87 15.77 1.33
CA PHE A 47 5.68 16.20 2.46
C PHE A 47 6.91 15.30 2.65
N ASP A 48 7.95 15.81 3.28
CA ASP A 48 9.16 15.07 3.59
C ASP A 48 8.93 14.09 4.75
N ASP A 49 8.20 14.56 5.78
CA ASP A 49 7.65 13.73 6.85
C ASP A 49 6.15 13.87 6.89
N PHE A 50 5.46 12.75 6.99
CA PHE A 50 4.02 12.68 7.15
C PHE A 50 3.65 11.63 8.20
N HIS A 51 3.09 12.08 9.31
CA HIS A 51 2.70 11.21 10.41
C HIS A 51 1.23 11.36 10.72
N ILE A 52 0.51 10.25 10.80
CA ILE A 52 -0.85 10.19 11.35
C ILE A 52 -0.80 9.32 12.60
N THR A 53 -1.23 9.85 13.72
CA THR A 53 -1.34 9.10 14.97
C THR A 53 -2.77 9.16 15.49
N SER A 54 -3.30 8.04 15.91
CA SER A 54 -4.63 7.91 16.50
C SER A 54 -4.68 6.65 17.38
N ARG A 55 -5.04 6.80 18.66
CA ARG A 55 -5.32 5.70 19.58
C ARG A 55 -4.24 4.60 19.62
N GLY A 56 -2.99 4.97 19.76
CA GLY A 56 -1.88 4.01 19.83
C GLY A 56 -1.42 3.42 18.50
N THR A 57 -2.04 3.78 17.41
CA THR A 57 -1.60 3.40 16.07
C THR A 57 -1.04 4.61 15.35
N SER A 58 0.12 4.45 14.73
CA SER A 58 0.76 5.48 13.92
C SER A 58 1.05 4.94 12.52
N TYR A 59 0.79 5.78 11.53
CA TYR A 59 1.26 5.62 10.18
C TYR A 59 2.25 6.72 9.89
N ILE A 60 3.48 6.34 9.58
CA ILE A 60 4.59 7.25 9.34
C ILE A 60 5.12 7.00 7.94
N ARG A 61 5.28 8.05 7.19
CA ARG A 61 5.97 8.04 5.91
C ARG A 61 7.04 9.12 5.92
N THR A 62 8.28 8.70 5.68
CA THR A 62 9.40 9.60 5.44
C THR A 62 9.82 9.47 3.98
N ASN A 63 10.24 10.57 3.36
CA ASN A 63 10.68 10.56 1.98
C ASN A 63 12.22 10.48 1.84
N TRP A 64 12.94 10.49 2.96
CA TRP A 64 14.38 10.35 2.99
C TRP A 64 14.84 8.97 2.55
N ASP A 65 14.05 7.91 2.97
CA ASP A 65 14.37 6.51 2.72
C ASP A 65 13.28 5.80 1.90
N GLU A 66 12.23 6.50 1.48
CA GLU A 66 11.02 5.92 0.88
C GLU A 66 10.36 4.82 1.73
N ASP A 67 10.73 4.74 3.01
CA ASP A 67 10.23 3.74 3.93
C ASP A 67 8.92 4.17 4.57
N TRP A 68 8.07 3.18 4.81
CA TRP A 68 6.76 3.33 5.38
C TRP A 68 6.71 2.54 6.68
N PHE A 69 6.37 3.20 7.77
CA PHE A 69 6.36 2.57 9.09
C PHE A 69 4.95 2.54 9.64
N LEU A 70 4.66 1.46 10.39
CA LEU A 70 3.53 1.34 11.26
C LEU A 70 4.06 1.09 12.67
N GLU A 71 3.91 2.07 13.54
CA GLU A 71 4.34 1.98 14.91
C GLU A 71 3.13 1.96 15.86
N ARG A 72 3.30 1.31 17.01
CA ARG A 72 2.36 1.42 18.11
C ARG A 72 2.90 2.49 19.05
N ALA A 73 2.26 3.66 19.07
CA ALA A 73 2.64 4.73 19.98
C ALA A 73 2.13 4.44 21.40
N GLU A 74 3.05 4.35 22.35
CA GLU A 74 2.71 4.09 23.79
C GLU A 74 2.00 5.30 24.42
N ASP A 75 2.39 6.53 24.06
CA ASP A 75 1.81 7.80 24.54
C ASP A 75 0.82 8.41 23.55
N SER A 76 -0.17 7.67 23.18
CA SER A 76 -1.05 8.10 22.12
C SER A 76 -2.21 8.96 22.59
N ILE A 77 -2.64 9.85 21.71
CA ILE A 77 -3.90 10.58 21.83
C ILE A 77 -5.02 9.58 22.05
N SER A 78 -5.71 9.69 23.19
CA SER A 78 -6.80 8.77 23.56
C SER A 78 -7.99 8.87 22.62
N GLU A 79 -8.23 10.04 22.03
CA GLU A 79 -9.31 10.29 21.08
C GLU A 79 -8.84 11.20 19.92
N GLY A 80 -9.51 11.05 18.78
CA GLY A 80 -9.23 11.88 17.61
C GLY A 80 -8.06 11.36 16.77
N THR A 81 -7.51 12.27 15.98
CA THR A 81 -6.39 12.03 15.06
C THR A 81 -5.45 13.21 15.11
N ALA A 82 -4.16 12.96 15.32
CA ALA A 82 -3.12 13.95 15.12
C ALA A 82 -2.44 13.73 13.78
N LEU A 83 -2.10 14.83 13.13
CA LEU A 83 -1.41 14.86 11.86
C LEU A 83 -0.18 15.77 11.99
N ILE A 84 0.99 15.25 11.66
CA ILE A 84 2.23 16.02 11.59
C ILE A 84 2.74 15.95 10.15
N MET A 85 3.01 17.12 9.58
CA MET A 85 3.53 17.25 8.23
C MET A 85 4.72 18.19 8.26
N LYS A 86 5.86 17.78 7.69
CA LYS A 86 7.06 18.60 7.59
C LYS A 86 7.52 18.67 6.14
N ILE A 87 7.97 19.84 5.74
CA ILE A 87 8.59 20.07 4.44
C ILE A 87 9.80 20.99 4.63
N ALA A 88 10.91 20.69 3.96
CA ALA A 88 12.08 21.53 3.96
C ALA A 88 11.81 22.84 3.20
N LEU A 89 12.32 23.96 3.71
CA LEU A 89 12.12 25.27 3.08
C LEU A 89 12.72 25.38 1.68
N ASP A 90 13.74 24.58 1.40
CA ASP A 90 14.42 24.49 0.11
C ASP A 90 13.99 23.25 -0.70
N SER A 91 12.88 22.64 -0.33
CA SER A 91 12.34 21.45 -1.01
C SER A 91 12.14 21.75 -2.50
N LYS A 92 12.72 20.89 -3.34
CA LYS A 92 12.59 20.95 -4.80
C LYS A 92 11.49 20.05 -5.33
N ARG A 93 10.71 19.46 -4.42
CA ARG A 93 9.62 18.55 -4.77
C ARG A 93 8.52 19.28 -5.53
N LYS A 94 8.13 18.72 -6.63
CA LYS A 94 7.02 19.24 -7.44
C LYS A 94 5.84 18.30 -7.38
N MET A 95 4.68 18.80 -7.04
CA MET A 95 3.44 18.00 -6.99
C MET A 95 3.16 17.28 -8.31
N ARG A 96 3.45 17.91 -9.44
CA ARG A 96 3.31 17.28 -10.76
C ARG A 96 4.12 15.98 -10.86
N GLU A 97 5.34 15.96 -10.33
CA GLU A 97 6.19 14.76 -10.35
C GLU A 97 5.66 13.68 -9.40
N VAL A 98 5.12 14.08 -8.24
CA VAL A 98 4.43 13.16 -7.33
C VAL A 98 3.22 12.52 -7.99
N TYR A 99 2.37 13.31 -8.64
CA TYR A 99 1.20 12.76 -9.35
C TYR A 99 1.61 11.83 -10.48
N ALA A 100 2.60 12.21 -11.29
CA ALA A 100 3.05 11.43 -12.45
C ALA A 100 3.51 10.01 -12.11
N GLN A 101 4.01 9.77 -10.89
CA GLN A 101 4.43 8.44 -10.43
C GLN A 101 3.26 7.46 -10.30
N TYR A 102 2.05 7.96 -10.05
CA TYR A 102 0.87 7.16 -9.70
C TYR A 102 -0.28 7.33 -10.71
N GLN A 103 -0.08 8.14 -11.73
CA GLN A 103 -1.04 8.36 -12.79
C GLN A 103 -0.62 7.64 -14.06
N HIS A 104 -1.62 7.28 -14.84
CA HIS A 104 -1.47 6.76 -16.19
C HIS A 104 -2.38 7.59 -17.10
N GLU A 105 -1.89 7.92 -18.28
CA GLU A 105 -2.67 8.58 -19.31
C GLU A 105 -3.49 7.52 -20.06
N ASP A 106 -4.81 7.68 -20.08
CA ASP A 106 -5.67 6.78 -20.84
C ASP A 106 -5.67 7.13 -22.34
N SER A 107 -6.40 6.34 -23.13
CA SER A 107 -6.53 6.54 -24.58
C SER A 107 -7.05 7.91 -24.98
N ASP A 108 -7.72 8.61 -24.09
CA ASP A 108 -8.33 9.91 -24.30
C ASP A 108 -7.45 11.06 -23.78
N GLY A 109 -6.21 10.77 -23.35
CA GLY A 109 -5.26 11.74 -22.82
C GLY A 109 -5.57 12.18 -21.39
N ILE A 110 -6.47 11.50 -20.69
CA ILE A 110 -6.88 11.86 -19.34
C ILE A 110 -5.96 11.16 -18.34
N GLN A 111 -5.33 11.96 -17.44
CA GLN A 111 -4.51 11.45 -16.36
C GLN A 111 -5.40 10.85 -15.27
N LYS A 112 -5.23 9.56 -14.98
CA LYS A 112 -5.98 8.84 -13.95
C LYS A 112 -5.04 8.27 -12.91
N PHE A 113 -5.42 8.42 -11.63
CA PHE A 113 -4.75 7.74 -10.51
C PHE A 113 -5.15 6.27 -10.53
N ASP A 114 -4.41 5.42 -11.24
CA ASP A 114 -4.70 4.00 -11.38
C ASP A 114 -3.48 3.09 -11.10
N LYS A 115 -2.39 3.67 -10.59
CA LYS A 115 -1.20 2.97 -10.14
C LYS A 115 -1.01 3.11 -8.62
N THR A 116 -0.68 2.03 -7.95
CA THR A 116 -0.32 2.05 -6.52
C THR A 116 0.96 1.27 -6.25
N HIS A 117 1.68 1.68 -5.21
CA HIS A 117 2.89 1.03 -4.71
C HIS A 117 2.67 0.67 -3.25
N ILE A 118 2.83 -0.60 -2.91
CA ILE A 118 2.51 -1.15 -1.61
C ILE A 118 3.74 -1.82 -1.01
N LEU A 119 4.19 -1.30 0.11
CA LEU A 119 5.21 -1.97 0.91
C LEU A 119 4.57 -3.16 1.64
N VAL A 120 4.94 -4.37 1.23
CA VAL A 120 4.35 -5.62 1.73
C VAL A 120 4.49 -5.75 3.25
N GLN A 121 5.56 -5.22 3.83
CA GLN A 121 5.77 -5.26 5.28
C GLN A 121 4.66 -4.57 6.09
N LEU A 122 3.90 -3.61 5.52
CA LEU A 122 2.76 -2.98 6.19
C LEU A 122 1.58 -3.94 6.43
N SER A 123 1.55 -5.09 5.76
CA SER A 123 0.54 -6.12 5.99
C SER A 123 0.81 -7.00 7.22
N LYS A 124 2.01 -6.87 7.82
CA LYS A 124 2.42 -7.63 8.98
C LYS A 124 1.78 -7.09 10.27
N LEU A 125 1.18 -7.96 11.04
CA LEU A 125 0.66 -7.66 12.37
C LEU A 125 1.49 -8.43 13.41
N GLY A 126 2.24 -7.70 14.25
CA GLY A 126 3.11 -8.31 15.25
C GLY A 126 4.22 -9.17 14.62
N ASP A 127 4.42 -10.39 15.15
CA ASP A 127 5.48 -11.31 14.71
C ASP A 127 5.04 -12.28 13.60
N GLU A 128 3.95 -11.99 12.89
CA GLU A 128 3.47 -12.81 11.79
C GLU A 128 4.55 -12.99 10.70
N ARG A 129 4.55 -14.18 10.08
CA ARG A 129 5.34 -14.45 8.86
C ARG A 129 4.42 -14.33 7.65
N TYR A 130 4.95 -13.94 6.50
CA TYR A 130 4.18 -13.80 5.24
C TYR A 130 3.90 -15.16 4.59
N VAL A 131 3.16 -16.03 5.28
CA VAL A 131 2.94 -17.42 4.85
C VAL A 131 1.50 -17.73 4.50
N SER A 132 0.53 -16.98 5.05
CA SER A 132 -0.90 -17.33 4.94
C SER A 132 -1.64 -16.56 3.85
N ARG A 133 -2.70 -17.18 3.36
CA ARG A 133 -3.66 -16.52 2.45
C ARG A 133 -4.36 -15.34 3.09
N SER A 134 -4.62 -15.37 4.39
CA SER A 134 -5.27 -14.26 5.11
C SER A 134 -4.41 -13.00 5.07
N GLN A 135 -3.10 -13.13 5.24
CA GLN A 135 -2.16 -11.99 5.12
C GLN A 135 -2.14 -11.42 3.70
N ALA A 136 -2.12 -12.29 2.69
CA ALA A 136 -2.19 -11.88 1.30
C ALA A 136 -3.51 -11.13 1.01
N ARG A 137 -4.64 -11.59 1.56
CA ARG A 137 -5.94 -10.92 1.40
C ARG A 137 -5.96 -9.50 1.94
N ARG A 138 -5.24 -9.20 3.03
CA ARG A 138 -5.06 -7.82 3.52
C ARG A 138 -4.41 -6.94 2.45
N ILE A 139 -3.43 -7.47 1.71
CA ILE A 139 -2.77 -6.75 0.62
C ILE A 139 -3.71 -6.52 -0.55
N VAL A 140 -4.38 -7.57 -1.03
CA VAL A 140 -5.17 -7.48 -2.26
C VAL A 140 -6.52 -6.79 -2.09
N LEU A 141 -7.03 -6.64 -0.86
CA LEU A 141 -8.29 -5.95 -0.59
C LEU A 141 -8.23 -4.49 -1.06
N GLY A 142 -9.12 -4.12 -1.97
CA GLY A 142 -9.21 -2.77 -2.54
C GLY A 142 -8.32 -2.52 -3.76
N LEU A 143 -7.52 -3.51 -4.20
CA LEU A 143 -6.67 -3.37 -5.39
C LEU A 143 -7.45 -3.42 -6.71
N GLU A 144 -8.68 -3.89 -6.70
CA GLU A 144 -9.58 -3.89 -7.87
C GLU A 144 -9.86 -2.49 -8.43
N LYS A 145 -9.49 -1.45 -7.68
CA LYS A 145 -9.64 -0.03 -8.07
C LYS A 145 -8.47 0.49 -8.92
N PHE A 146 -7.40 -0.30 -9.07
CA PHE A 146 -6.18 0.10 -9.78
C PHE A 146 -6.00 -0.73 -11.05
N LYS A 147 -5.19 -0.22 -11.97
CA LYS A 147 -4.75 -0.97 -13.16
C LYS A 147 -3.34 -1.53 -12.98
N HIS A 148 -2.48 -0.79 -12.24
CA HIS A 148 -1.10 -1.16 -12.01
C HIS A 148 -0.83 -1.21 -10.51
N VAL A 149 -0.31 -2.33 -10.04
CA VAL A 149 0.05 -2.56 -8.64
C VAL A 149 1.50 -2.97 -8.57
N VAL A 150 2.29 -2.22 -7.82
CA VAL A 150 3.67 -2.57 -7.50
C VAL A 150 3.73 -3.06 -6.07
N LEU A 151 4.16 -4.29 -5.86
CA LEU A 151 4.39 -4.88 -4.54
C LEU A 151 5.89 -4.77 -4.19
N ASP A 152 6.20 -4.06 -3.13
CA ASP A 152 7.57 -3.88 -2.65
C ASP A 152 7.86 -4.85 -1.53
N PHE A 153 8.79 -5.78 -1.78
CA PHE A 153 9.24 -6.80 -0.84
C PHE A 153 10.48 -6.37 -0.04
N LYS A 154 10.78 -5.07 0.02
CA LYS A 154 11.87 -4.54 0.85
C LYS A 154 11.76 -5.07 2.28
N ASN A 155 12.88 -5.58 2.83
CA ASN A 155 12.97 -6.16 4.16
C ASN A 155 12.13 -7.43 4.40
N ILE A 156 11.64 -8.08 3.34
CA ILE A 156 10.97 -9.39 3.44
C ILE A 156 11.98 -10.48 3.12
N SER A 157 12.26 -11.34 4.09
CA SER A 157 13.22 -12.43 3.91
C SER A 157 12.64 -13.62 3.15
N THR A 158 11.37 -13.94 3.38
CA THR A 158 10.71 -15.09 2.75
C THR A 158 9.18 -14.91 2.74
N VAL A 159 8.52 -15.61 1.82
CA VAL A 159 7.06 -15.70 1.71
C VAL A 159 6.62 -17.14 1.55
N GLY A 160 5.45 -17.47 2.05
CA GLY A 160 4.89 -18.82 1.93
C GLY A 160 4.07 -19.01 0.66
N GLN A 161 3.93 -20.29 0.23
CA GLN A 161 3.16 -20.67 -0.94
C GLN A 161 1.71 -20.12 -0.90
N GLY A 162 1.05 -20.18 0.25
CA GLY A 162 -0.32 -19.70 0.38
C GLY A 162 -0.46 -18.19 0.16
N PHE A 163 0.57 -17.41 0.54
CA PHE A 163 0.62 -15.99 0.34
C PHE A 163 0.78 -15.63 -1.15
N VAL A 164 1.79 -16.19 -1.82
CA VAL A 164 2.06 -15.89 -3.23
C VAL A 164 0.95 -16.41 -4.14
N ASP A 165 0.40 -17.58 -3.85
CA ASP A 165 -0.73 -18.17 -4.57
C ASP A 165 -1.98 -17.25 -4.52
N GLU A 166 -2.31 -16.69 -3.36
CA GLU A 166 -3.45 -15.77 -3.22
C GLU A 166 -3.26 -14.47 -4.01
N VAL A 167 -2.04 -13.90 -4.01
CA VAL A 167 -1.74 -12.65 -4.73
C VAL A 167 -1.64 -12.88 -6.23
N PHE A 168 -0.72 -13.75 -6.65
CA PHE A 168 -0.29 -13.83 -8.05
C PHE A 168 -1.12 -14.81 -8.89
N ARG A 169 -1.86 -15.71 -8.27
CA ARG A 169 -2.74 -16.64 -8.98
C ARG A 169 -4.22 -16.35 -8.72
N VAL A 170 -4.68 -16.37 -7.47
CA VAL A 170 -6.11 -16.26 -7.16
C VAL A 170 -6.63 -14.87 -7.47
N PHE A 171 -5.99 -13.82 -6.96
CA PHE A 171 -6.40 -12.45 -7.23
C PHE A 171 -6.23 -12.09 -8.71
N GLN A 172 -5.10 -12.45 -9.33
CA GLN A 172 -4.83 -12.17 -10.73
C GLN A 172 -5.85 -12.86 -11.67
N SER A 173 -6.25 -14.09 -11.34
CA SER A 173 -7.31 -14.79 -12.11
C SER A 173 -8.67 -14.11 -11.99
N LYS A 174 -8.98 -13.53 -10.84
CA LYS A 174 -10.23 -12.79 -10.62
C LYS A 174 -10.22 -11.44 -11.31
N TYR A 175 -9.05 -10.80 -11.40
CA TYR A 175 -8.87 -9.47 -11.98
C TYR A 175 -7.77 -9.45 -13.04
N PRO A 176 -7.96 -10.10 -14.19
CA PRO A 176 -6.91 -10.30 -15.20
C PRO A 176 -6.45 -9.01 -15.89
N ARG A 177 -7.18 -7.91 -15.73
CA ARG A 177 -6.83 -6.58 -16.28
C ARG A 177 -5.92 -5.77 -15.36
N ILE A 178 -5.67 -6.23 -14.14
CA ILE A 178 -4.78 -5.57 -13.20
C ILE A 178 -3.38 -6.13 -13.42
N GLU A 179 -2.44 -5.27 -13.73
CA GLU A 179 -1.04 -5.63 -13.82
C GLU A 179 -0.42 -5.59 -12.43
N ILE A 180 0.08 -6.73 -11.94
CA ILE A 180 0.81 -6.82 -10.67
C ILE A 180 2.28 -7.06 -11.00
N THR A 181 3.12 -6.13 -10.56
CA THR A 181 4.57 -6.24 -10.61
C THR A 181 5.15 -6.26 -9.21
N TYR A 182 6.41 -6.66 -9.07
CA TYR A 182 7.08 -6.65 -7.77
C TYR A 182 8.50 -6.08 -7.89
N ILE A 183 8.98 -5.50 -6.80
CA ILE A 183 10.32 -4.95 -6.67
C ILE A 183 10.95 -5.37 -5.33
N ASN A 184 12.27 -5.24 -5.20
CA ASN A 184 13.05 -5.53 -3.99
C ASN A 184 12.84 -6.95 -3.44
N ALA A 185 12.45 -7.90 -4.28
CA ALA A 185 12.36 -9.31 -3.91
C ALA A 185 13.76 -9.92 -3.91
N ASN A 186 14.16 -10.56 -2.79
CA ASN A 186 15.35 -11.38 -2.75
C ASN A 186 15.13 -12.72 -3.50
N ASP A 187 16.16 -13.53 -3.63
CA ASP A 187 16.10 -14.78 -4.40
C ASP A 187 15.06 -15.76 -3.85
N ASP A 188 14.90 -15.86 -2.52
CA ASP A 188 13.91 -16.75 -1.91
C ASP A 188 12.48 -16.29 -2.20
N VAL A 189 12.22 -15.00 -2.09
CA VAL A 189 10.90 -14.41 -2.40
C VAL A 189 10.60 -14.57 -3.89
N ARG A 190 11.57 -14.26 -4.76
CA ARG A 190 11.44 -14.39 -6.21
C ARG A 190 11.12 -15.83 -6.60
N PHE A 191 11.90 -16.80 -6.10
CA PHE A 191 11.67 -18.22 -6.33
C PHE A 191 10.24 -18.66 -5.98
N MET A 192 9.72 -18.18 -4.84
CA MET A 192 8.35 -18.50 -4.40
C MET A 192 7.30 -17.90 -5.32
N ILE A 193 7.52 -16.67 -5.82
CA ILE A 193 6.60 -16.00 -6.77
C ILE A 193 6.60 -16.75 -8.10
N GLU A 194 7.76 -17.00 -8.69
CA GLU A 194 7.91 -17.67 -9.98
C GLU A 194 7.28 -19.07 -9.98
N ARG A 195 7.46 -19.80 -8.88
CA ARG A 195 6.85 -21.13 -8.71
C ARG A 195 5.31 -21.09 -8.73
N SER A 196 4.70 -19.96 -8.41
CA SER A 196 3.24 -19.79 -8.36
C SER A 196 2.65 -19.25 -9.66
N LEU A 197 3.50 -18.73 -10.54
CA LEU A 197 3.08 -18.22 -11.84
C LEU A 197 2.99 -19.34 -12.87
N PRO A 198 2.01 -19.29 -13.78
CA PRO A 198 2.02 -20.18 -14.96
C PRO A 198 3.24 -19.86 -15.83
N SER A 199 3.83 -20.88 -16.44
CA SER A 199 5.07 -20.79 -17.23
C SER A 199 5.05 -19.75 -18.35
N SER A 200 3.89 -19.29 -18.78
CA SER A 200 3.70 -18.24 -19.78
C SER A 200 3.81 -16.80 -19.22
N ALA A 201 3.85 -16.62 -17.92
CA ALA A 201 3.80 -15.31 -17.27
C ALA A 201 5.17 -14.82 -16.73
N LEU A 202 6.23 -15.64 -16.85
CA LEU A 202 7.54 -15.39 -16.24
C LEU A 202 8.30 -14.17 -16.83
N ASN A 203 7.90 -13.64 -17.98
CA ASN A 203 8.67 -12.62 -18.69
C ASN A 203 8.25 -11.17 -18.41
N GLY A 204 7.32 -10.90 -17.49
CA GLY A 204 6.73 -9.56 -17.34
C GLY A 204 6.65 -8.99 -15.91
N HIS A 205 7.07 -9.71 -14.90
CA HIS A 205 6.76 -9.32 -13.51
C HIS A 205 7.86 -8.57 -12.74
N GLU A 206 9.08 -8.48 -13.28
CA GLU A 206 10.13 -7.64 -12.68
C GLU A 206 9.99 -6.19 -13.14
N GLY A 207 9.57 -5.31 -12.26
CA GLY A 207 9.70 -3.87 -12.45
C GLY A 207 11.17 -3.46 -12.36
N LYS A 208 11.67 -2.75 -13.38
CA LYS A 208 13.00 -2.12 -13.37
C LYS A 208 13.05 -0.95 -12.40
#